data_39207cf24716c4ed2fe139771d5a8ec1
#
_entry.id   39207cf24716c4ed2fe139771d5a8ec1
#
_cell.length_a   1.000
_cell.length_b   1.000
_cell.length_c   1.000
_cell.angle_alpha   90.00
_cell.angle_beta   90.00
_cell.angle_gamma   90.00
#
_symmetry.space_group_name_H-M   'P 1'
#
loop_
_entity.id
_entity.type
_entity.pdbx_description
1 polymer ?
#
loop_
_entity_poly.entity_id
_entity_poly.type
_entity_poly.pdbx_seq_one_letter_code
_entity_poly.pdbx_strand_id
1 'polypeptide(L)'
;SYMAHITVTSDINPIYDIITEYIIPLKDMTPEELYGKVKVFINGNWVGIAKNPKKCYDELKDKKYKGIINLYTSIIFNYKTKAIFICNDAGRLTRPVFRVVKNKILFTRKLVNDILSNKFKWDDLLINHKYKHTLLEYIDPDEQNTSLIAVKHCHLTKDNIQKHTHCEIHPSTIFGILASCIPFPEHNQSPRNTYQCAMGKQAMGMFASNFNNRMDKTAYVQTYTQRPLVDTRIMNIINLNKIPSGGSVIVAIMTYSGFNQEDSIIFNKDSVDRGLFSATIYHTEKDEDKKIQGDEEIRCKPDKVKTKGMKFANYDKLNNLSLI
;
A
#
# COMPACT_ATOMS: atom_id res chain seq x y z
N SER A 1 -4.30 7.27 0.75
CA SER A 1 -3.58 6.03 0.36
C SER A 1 -3.95 5.56 -1.04
N TYR A 2 -5.18 5.70 -1.48
CA TYR A 2 -5.61 5.36 -2.85
C TYR A 2 -5.02 6.29 -3.93
N MET A 3 -4.46 7.43 -3.54
CA MET A 3 -3.70 8.33 -4.41
C MET A 3 -2.19 8.04 -4.41
N ALA A 4 -1.75 7.03 -3.66
CA ALA A 4 -0.36 6.63 -3.64
C ALA A 4 0.08 6.12 -5.02
N HIS A 5 1.32 6.41 -5.37
CA HIS A 5 1.92 6.03 -6.64
C HIS A 5 3.17 5.21 -6.41
N ILE A 6 3.28 4.10 -7.14
CA ILE A 6 4.51 3.31 -7.19
C ILE A 6 5.38 3.86 -8.30
N THR A 7 6.59 4.28 -7.96
CA THR A 7 7.49 4.95 -8.91
C THR A 7 8.00 4.00 -9.97
N VAL A 8 8.23 4.55 -11.16
CA VAL A 8 8.94 3.92 -12.26
C VAL A 8 10.31 4.59 -12.39
N THR A 9 11.32 3.87 -12.79
CA THR A 9 12.66 4.41 -13.04
C THR A 9 12.58 5.57 -14.03
N SER A 10 13.20 6.69 -13.69
CA SER A 10 13.26 7.88 -14.53
C SER A 10 14.68 8.19 -14.95
N ASP A 11 14.85 9.05 -15.97
CA ASP A 11 16.16 9.49 -16.41
C ASP A 11 16.92 10.18 -15.28
N ILE A 12 18.17 9.81 -15.09
CA ILE A 12 19.07 10.30 -14.06
C ILE A 12 19.94 11.45 -14.57
N ASN A 13 20.11 11.62 -15.89
CA ASN A 13 21.01 12.59 -16.48
C ASN A 13 20.70 14.03 -16.02
N PRO A 14 19.43 14.49 -15.96
CA PRO A 14 19.14 15.84 -15.46
C PRO A 14 19.59 16.07 -14.02
N ILE A 15 19.67 15.01 -13.21
CA ILE A 15 20.13 15.08 -11.83
C ILE A 15 21.66 15.31 -11.82
N TYR A 16 22.39 14.54 -12.61
CA TYR A 16 23.84 14.68 -12.72
C TYR A 16 24.26 16.06 -13.24
N ASP A 17 23.58 16.58 -14.25
CA ASP A 17 23.84 17.92 -14.81
C ASP A 17 23.73 19.02 -13.75
N ILE A 18 22.73 18.94 -12.89
CA ILE A 18 22.52 19.91 -11.82
C ILE A 18 23.57 19.74 -10.71
N ILE A 19 23.84 18.51 -10.32
CA ILE A 19 24.70 18.22 -9.17
C ILE A 19 26.15 18.56 -9.44
N THR A 20 26.65 18.42 -10.67
CA THR A 20 28.04 18.72 -11.03
C THR A 20 28.49 20.11 -10.60
N GLU A 21 27.60 21.09 -10.59
CA GLU A 21 27.94 22.44 -10.12
C GLU A 21 28.11 22.51 -8.59
N TYR A 22 27.44 21.66 -7.83
CA TYR A 22 27.32 21.74 -6.37
C TYR A 22 28.11 20.71 -5.61
N ILE A 23 28.68 19.72 -6.28
CA ILE A 23 29.49 18.67 -5.65
C ILE A 23 30.97 18.76 -6.02
N ILE A 24 31.78 18.17 -5.16
CA ILE A 24 33.16 17.79 -5.46
C ILE A 24 33.16 16.27 -5.63
N PRO A 25 33.56 15.74 -6.79
CA PRO A 25 33.63 14.30 -7.03
C PRO A 25 34.60 13.61 -6.06
N LEU A 26 34.32 12.36 -5.69
CA LEU A 26 35.19 11.59 -4.79
C LEU A 26 36.61 11.39 -5.30
N LYS A 27 36.79 11.36 -6.63
CA LYS A 27 38.11 11.15 -7.27
C LYS A 27 39.12 12.25 -6.94
N ASP A 28 38.64 13.45 -6.60
CA ASP A 28 39.45 14.66 -6.42
C ASP A 28 39.70 14.97 -4.94
N MET A 29 39.44 14.02 -4.01
CA MET A 29 39.51 14.28 -2.58
C MET A 29 40.39 13.32 -1.80
N THR A 30 41.03 13.86 -0.80
CA THR A 30 41.76 13.11 0.22
C THR A 30 40.86 12.64 1.36
N PRO A 31 41.16 11.55 2.07
CA PRO A 31 40.36 11.06 3.19
C PRO A 31 40.15 12.11 4.31
N GLU A 32 41.10 12.98 4.53
CA GLU A 32 41.07 14.04 5.56
C GLU A 32 40.04 15.13 5.20
N GLU A 33 39.90 15.45 3.93
CA GLU A 33 38.90 16.43 3.44
C GLU A 33 37.47 15.89 3.50
N LEU A 34 37.31 14.59 3.62
CA LEU A 34 36.01 13.93 3.71
C LEU A 34 35.36 14.08 5.11
N TYR A 35 36.19 14.32 6.13
CA TYR A 35 35.71 14.37 7.51
C TYR A 35 34.78 15.56 7.75
N GLY A 36 33.63 15.28 8.32
CA GLY A 36 32.63 16.31 8.72
C GLY A 36 31.84 16.95 7.57
N LYS A 37 32.14 16.63 6.33
CA LYS A 37 31.45 17.14 5.13
C LYS A 37 30.12 16.42 4.88
N VAL A 38 29.25 17.04 4.09
CA VAL A 38 27.96 16.44 3.71
C VAL A 38 28.12 15.61 2.44
N LYS A 39 27.86 14.32 2.59
CA LYS A 39 27.94 13.34 1.51
C LYS A 39 26.74 13.42 0.59
N VAL A 40 26.92 13.13 -0.70
CA VAL A 40 25.83 13.09 -1.68
C VAL A 40 25.74 11.68 -2.25
N PHE A 41 24.56 11.08 -2.12
CA PHE A 41 24.24 9.75 -2.62
C PHE A 41 23.17 9.84 -3.70
N ILE A 42 23.37 9.09 -4.77
CA ILE A 42 22.38 8.92 -5.84
C ILE A 42 22.10 7.42 -5.97
N ASN A 43 20.84 7.03 -5.76
CA ASN A 43 20.39 5.63 -5.80
C ASN A 43 21.30 4.69 -4.97
N GLY A 44 21.71 5.16 -3.78
CA GLY A 44 22.59 4.42 -2.89
C GLY A 44 24.09 4.54 -3.19
N ASN A 45 24.48 5.07 -4.33
CA ASN A 45 25.88 5.26 -4.69
C ASN A 45 26.42 6.61 -4.17
N TRP A 46 27.55 6.60 -3.49
CA TRP A 46 28.21 7.81 -3.05
C TRP A 46 28.92 8.50 -4.21
N VAL A 47 28.43 9.67 -4.63
CA VAL A 47 28.91 10.40 -5.81
C VAL A 47 29.98 11.42 -5.45
N GLY A 48 29.83 12.07 -4.30
CA GLY A 48 30.75 13.14 -3.90
C GLY A 48 30.31 13.85 -2.63
N ILE A 49 30.79 15.06 -2.45
CA ILE A 49 30.52 15.92 -1.29
C ILE A 49 29.90 17.22 -1.77
N ALA A 50 28.90 17.71 -1.05
CA ALA A 50 28.28 18.99 -1.34
C ALA A 50 29.14 20.15 -0.88
N LYS A 51 29.47 21.08 -1.78
CA LYS A 51 30.15 22.35 -1.49
C LYS A 51 29.30 23.24 -0.57
N ASN A 52 28.05 23.37 -0.91
CA ASN A 52 27.03 24.06 -0.11
C ASN A 52 25.77 23.19 -0.04
N PRO A 53 25.60 22.38 1.03
CA PRO A 53 24.55 21.37 1.11
C PRO A 53 23.14 21.96 1.01
N LYS A 54 22.90 23.09 1.66
CA LYS A 54 21.57 23.71 1.65
C LYS A 54 21.22 24.24 0.27
N LYS A 55 22.16 24.92 -0.39
CA LYS A 55 21.95 25.48 -1.74
C LYS A 55 21.73 24.34 -2.74
N CYS A 56 22.49 23.25 -2.64
CA CYS A 56 22.32 22.06 -3.47
C CYS A 56 20.92 21.45 -3.31
N TYR A 57 20.48 21.28 -2.07
CA TYR A 57 19.14 20.75 -1.78
C TYR A 57 18.04 21.67 -2.30
N ASP A 58 18.13 22.97 -2.05
CA ASP A 58 17.11 23.93 -2.46
C ASP A 58 17.01 24.03 -4.00
N GLU A 59 18.14 23.96 -4.72
CA GLU A 59 18.16 23.96 -6.18
C GLU A 59 17.56 22.70 -6.77
N LEU A 60 17.91 21.53 -6.24
CA LEU A 60 17.32 20.25 -6.66
C LEU A 60 15.79 20.24 -6.46
N LYS A 61 15.32 20.73 -5.32
CA LYS A 61 13.88 20.88 -5.05
C LYS A 61 13.21 21.85 -6.03
N ASP A 62 13.84 22.98 -6.30
CA ASP A 62 13.31 23.96 -7.27
C ASP A 62 13.20 23.37 -8.68
N LYS A 63 14.21 22.62 -9.13
CA LYS A 63 14.17 21.92 -10.42
C LYS A 63 13.12 20.80 -10.47
N LYS A 64 12.93 20.06 -9.36
CA LYS A 64 11.82 19.11 -9.21
C LYS A 64 10.47 19.83 -9.36
N TYR A 65 10.30 20.98 -8.71
CA TYR A 65 9.06 21.76 -8.78
C TYR A 65 8.81 22.37 -10.16
N LYS A 66 9.84 22.61 -10.94
CA LYS A 66 9.73 23.06 -12.34
C LYS A 66 9.53 21.91 -13.32
N GLY A 67 9.57 20.67 -12.86
CA GLY A 67 9.40 19.47 -13.69
C GLY A 67 10.62 19.13 -14.56
N ILE A 68 11.79 19.75 -14.31
CA ILE A 68 13.06 19.43 -14.96
C ILE A 68 13.57 18.07 -14.47
N ILE A 69 13.45 17.83 -13.17
CA ILE A 69 13.64 16.51 -12.55
C ILE A 69 12.28 15.85 -12.42
N ASN A 70 12.24 14.53 -12.55
CA ASN A 70 11.02 13.77 -12.39
C ASN A 70 10.35 14.06 -11.04
N LEU A 71 9.03 14.26 -11.06
CA LEU A 71 8.24 14.64 -9.89
C LEU A 71 8.26 13.64 -8.75
N TYR A 72 8.52 12.38 -9.07
CA TYR A 72 8.58 11.29 -8.10
C TYR A 72 9.98 11.04 -7.55
N THR A 73 10.97 11.85 -7.95
CA THR A 73 12.33 11.79 -7.40
C THR A 73 12.29 12.20 -5.94
N SER A 74 12.88 11.39 -5.07
CA SER A 74 13.07 11.69 -3.66
C SER A 74 14.36 12.47 -3.47
N ILE A 75 14.29 13.60 -2.74
CA ILE A 75 15.43 14.45 -2.43
C ILE A 75 15.40 14.73 -0.94
N ILE A 76 16.36 14.16 -0.21
CA ILE A 76 16.40 14.17 1.25
C ILE A 76 17.70 14.82 1.72
N PHE A 77 17.61 15.77 2.63
CA PHE A 77 18.75 16.26 3.36
C PHE A 77 18.67 15.84 4.83
N ASN A 78 19.43 14.83 5.19
CA ASN A 78 19.51 14.34 6.55
C ASN A 78 20.63 15.05 7.31
N TYR A 79 20.26 15.95 8.23
CA TYR A 79 21.20 16.73 9.04
C TYR A 79 21.97 15.86 10.05
N LYS A 80 21.36 14.78 10.55
CA LYS A 80 21.97 13.90 11.54
C LYS A 80 23.11 13.09 10.93
N THR A 81 22.87 12.50 9.76
CA THR A 81 23.88 11.71 9.04
C THR A 81 24.80 12.54 8.17
N LYS A 82 24.55 13.86 8.06
CA LYS A 82 25.25 14.78 7.16
C LYS A 82 25.33 14.23 5.73
N ALA A 83 24.15 13.90 5.18
CA ALA A 83 24.06 13.32 3.85
C ALA A 83 22.84 13.87 3.09
N ILE A 84 23.01 14.04 1.77
CA ILE A 84 21.93 14.28 0.82
C ILE A 84 21.73 12.98 0.05
N PHE A 85 20.50 12.48 0.08
CA PHE A 85 20.10 11.30 -0.66
C PHE A 85 19.16 11.71 -1.79
N ILE A 86 19.45 11.23 -2.99
CA ILE A 86 18.64 11.44 -4.18
C ILE A 86 18.30 10.05 -4.71
N CYS A 87 17.02 9.77 -4.85
CA CYS A 87 16.55 8.49 -5.32
C CYS A 87 15.48 8.68 -6.41
N ASN A 88 15.74 8.11 -7.58
CA ASN A 88 14.82 8.11 -8.71
C ASN A 88 14.48 6.70 -9.20
N ASP A 89 14.88 5.66 -8.45
CA ASP A 89 14.61 4.26 -8.77
C ASP A 89 13.12 3.92 -8.71
N ALA A 90 12.77 2.85 -9.41
CA ALA A 90 11.45 2.26 -9.39
C ALA A 90 11.10 1.61 -8.05
N GLY A 91 9.82 1.31 -7.84
CA GLY A 91 9.32 0.51 -6.72
C GLY A 91 9.12 1.26 -5.41
N ARG A 92 9.37 2.56 -5.34
CA ARG A 92 9.11 3.38 -4.15
C ARG A 92 7.63 3.78 -4.11
N LEU A 93 7.01 3.63 -2.96
CA LEU A 93 5.65 4.08 -2.73
C LEU A 93 5.66 5.56 -2.35
N THR A 94 5.06 6.40 -3.19
CA THR A 94 4.95 7.84 -2.94
C THR A 94 3.50 8.24 -2.72
N ARG A 95 3.27 9.31 -1.97
CA ARG A 95 1.95 9.87 -1.71
C ARG A 95 1.92 11.38 -1.92
N PRO A 96 0.80 11.95 -2.39
CA PRO A 96 0.68 13.38 -2.62
C PRO A 96 0.41 14.12 -1.30
N VAL A 97 1.05 15.27 -1.14
CA VAL A 97 0.82 16.22 -0.05
C VAL A 97 0.77 17.64 -0.60
N PHE A 98 0.06 18.54 0.06
CA PHE A 98 0.09 19.95 -0.30
C PHE A 98 1.42 20.57 0.10
N ARG A 99 1.97 21.37 -0.79
CA ARG A 99 3.16 22.16 -0.53
C ARG A 99 2.80 23.41 0.28
N VAL A 100 3.58 23.70 1.31
CA VAL A 100 3.41 24.88 2.16
C VAL A 100 4.53 25.88 1.89
N VAL A 101 4.17 27.10 1.59
CA VAL A 101 5.11 28.22 1.38
C VAL A 101 4.74 29.36 2.33
N LYS A 102 5.67 29.78 3.16
CA LYS A 102 5.47 30.85 4.16
C LYS A 102 4.23 30.59 5.05
N ASN A 103 4.09 29.39 5.57
CA ASN A 103 2.95 28.90 6.38
C ASN A 103 1.58 29.04 5.70
N LYS A 104 1.54 29.01 4.38
CA LYS A 104 0.28 29.01 3.62
C LYS A 104 0.30 27.89 2.59
N ILE A 105 -0.83 27.25 2.42
CA ILE A 105 -1.08 26.34 1.30
C ILE A 105 -1.32 27.20 0.05
N LEU A 106 -0.71 26.82 -1.06
CA LEU A 106 -0.90 27.50 -2.35
C LEU A 106 -2.28 27.20 -2.98
N PHE A 107 -3.04 26.30 -2.38
CA PHE A 107 -4.34 25.86 -2.85
C PHE A 107 -5.43 26.86 -2.45
N THR A 108 -6.01 27.55 -3.43
CA THR A 108 -7.03 28.57 -3.20
C THR A 108 -8.44 28.05 -3.48
N ARG A 109 -9.46 28.65 -2.88
CA ARG A 109 -10.87 28.31 -3.11
C ARG A 109 -11.27 28.41 -4.61
N LYS A 110 -10.66 29.34 -5.34
CA LYS A 110 -10.86 29.47 -6.80
C LYS A 110 -10.38 28.25 -7.53
N LEU A 111 -9.20 27.72 -7.18
CA LEU A 111 -8.65 26.48 -7.74
C LEU A 111 -9.56 25.26 -7.46
N VAL A 112 -10.16 25.20 -6.28
CA VAL A 112 -11.14 24.14 -5.95
C VAL A 112 -12.32 24.19 -6.93
N ASN A 113 -12.88 25.36 -7.15
CA ASN A 113 -14.01 25.54 -8.09
C ASN A 113 -13.61 25.22 -9.54
N ASP A 114 -12.39 25.56 -9.94
CA ASP A 114 -11.88 25.25 -11.27
C ASP A 114 -11.65 23.74 -11.48
N ILE A 115 -11.26 23.00 -10.42
CA ILE A 115 -11.18 21.53 -10.44
C ILE A 115 -12.57 20.91 -10.50
N LEU A 116 -13.49 21.38 -9.68
CA LEU A 116 -14.88 20.89 -9.67
C LEU A 116 -15.59 21.13 -11.02
N SER A 117 -15.21 22.18 -11.73
CA SER A 117 -15.71 22.47 -13.08
C SER A 117 -14.94 21.75 -14.18
N ASN A 118 -14.07 20.81 -13.85
CA ASN A 118 -13.21 20.04 -14.77
C ASN A 118 -12.31 20.90 -15.68
N LYS A 119 -12.01 22.13 -15.28
CA LYS A 119 -11.06 23.01 -16.00
C LYS A 119 -9.60 22.63 -15.76
N PHE A 120 -9.32 21.98 -14.62
CA PHE A 120 -8.00 21.47 -14.24
C PHE A 120 -8.08 19.99 -13.98
N LYS A 121 -7.09 19.26 -14.51
CA LYS A 121 -6.84 17.84 -14.20
C LYS A 121 -5.89 17.71 -13.03
N TRP A 122 -5.74 16.51 -12.50
CA TRP A 122 -4.82 16.21 -11.41
C TRP A 122 -3.36 16.55 -11.74
N ASP A 123 -2.95 16.26 -12.97
CA ASP A 123 -1.58 16.52 -13.45
C ASP A 123 -1.26 18.02 -13.51
N ASP A 124 -2.24 18.87 -13.74
CA ASP A 124 -2.07 20.32 -13.72
C ASP A 124 -1.73 20.87 -12.32
N LEU A 125 -2.03 20.09 -11.25
CA LEU A 125 -1.65 20.45 -9.87
C LEU A 125 -0.19 20.11 -9.57
N LEU A 126 0.38 19.17 -10.31
CA LEU A 126 1.75 18.73 -10.19
C LEU A 126 2.71 19.58 -11.00
N ILE A 127 2.33 19.90 -12.26
CA ILE A 127 3.11 20.78 -13.13
C ILE A 127 2.14 21.78 -13.76
N ASN A 128 2.12 22.99 -13.26
CA ASN A 128 1.30 24.03 -13.85
C ASN A 128 2.17 25.16 -14.40
N HIS A 129 2.28 25.25 -15.71
CA HIS A 129 2.99 26.31 -16.41
C HIS A 129 2.45 27.71 -16.11
N LYS A 130 1.17 27.81 -15.72
CA LYS A 130 0.50 29.08 -15.43
C LYS A 130 0.91 29.63 -14.06
N TYR A 131 1.14 28.77 -13.06
CA TYR A 131 1.45 29.21 -11.69
C TYR A 131 2.93 29.15 -11.34
N LYS A 132 3.78 28.62 -12.21
CA LYS A 132 5.24 28.46 -12.01
C LYS A 132 5.64 27.69 -10.74
N HIS A 133 4.69 27.14 -9.99
CA HIS A 133 4.90 26.41 -8.75
C HIS A 133 3.95 25.21 -8.69
N THR A 134 4.48 24.08 -8.30
CA THR A 134 3.68 22.91 -7.99
C THR A 134 2.84 23.15 -6.73
N LEU A 135 1.60 22.74 -6.76
CA LEU A 135 0.67 22.82 -5.64
C LEU A 135 0.74 21.58 -4.76
N LEU A 136 0.98 20.43 -5.40
CA LEU A 136 1.16 19.13 -4.79
C LEU A 136 2.59 18.64 -4.99
N GLU A 137 3.09 17.90 -4.04
CA GLU A 137 4.35 17.16 -4.15
C GLU A 137 4.11 15.71 -3.77
N TYR A 138 4.66 14.80 -4.57
CA TYR A 138 4.74 13.39 -4.18
C TYR A 138 6.00 13.16 -3.34
N ILE A 139 5.80 12.62 -2.16
CA ILE A 139 6.86 12.30 -1.21
C ILE A 139 6.87 10.82 -0.90
N ASP A 140 8.05 10.25 -0.72
CA ASP A 140 8.24 8.88 -0.26
C ASP A 140 8.40 8.80 1.28
N PRO A 141 8.42 7.61 1.90
CA PRO A 141 8.58 7.46 3.34
C PRO A 141 9.87 8.08 3.89
N ASP A 142 10.97 8.01 3.16
CA ASP A 142 12.25 8.57 3.60
C ASP A 142 12.23 10.10 3.56
N GLU A 143 11.67 10.69 2.51
CA GLU A 143 11.48 12.13 2.40
C GLU A 143 10.50 12.63 3.48
N GLN A 144 9.49 11.84 3.82
CA GLN A 144 8.54 12.14 4.89
C GLN A 144 9.22 12.25 6.26
N ASN A 145 10.21 11.40 6.55
CA ASN A 145 10.94 11.41 7.82
C ASN A 145 11.71 12.71 8.08
N THR A 146 12.06 13.43 7.02
CA THR A 146 12.78 14.72 7.09
C THR A 146 11.89 15.93 6.87
N SER A 147 10.60 15.72 6.63
CA SER A 147 9.60 16.75 6.37
C SER A 147 8.71 16.98 7.58
N LEU A 148 8.30 18.21 7.82
CA LEU A 148 7.30 18.53 8.83
C LEU A 148 5.95 18.76 8.16
N ILE A 149 5.03 17.79 8.34
CA ILE A 149 3.74 17.75 7.66
C ILE A 149 2.63 18.14 8.62
N ALA A 150 1.86 19.18 8.31
CA ALA A 150 0.68 19.55 9.07
C ALA A 150 -0.48 18.63 8.74
N VAL A 151 -1.20 18.14 9.75
CA VAL A 151 -2.38 17.28 9.57
C VAL A 151 -3.58 18.05 9.01
N LYS A 152 -3.76 19.28 9.45
CA LYS A 152 -4.84 20.17 9.02
C LYS A 152 -4.29 21.54 8.63
N HIS A 153 -4.96 22.22 7.72
CA HIS A 153 -4.58 23.56 7.30
C HIS A 153 -4.65 24.61 8.43
N CYS A 154 -5.52 24.41 9.43
CA CYS A 154 -5.60 25.29 10.60
C CYS A 154 -4.35 25.23 11.50
N HIS A 155 -3.53 24.19 11.38
CA HIS A 155 -2.26 24.10 12.09
C HIS A 155 -1.16 25.00 11.48
N LEU A 156 -1.40 25.59 10.32
CA LEU A 156 -0.49 26.50 9.63
C LEU A 156 -0.67 27.95 10.12
N THR A 157 -0.73 28.15 11.43
CA THR A 157 -0.89 29.51 12.00
C THR A 157 0.42 30.29 11.91
N LYS A 158 0.32 31.63 11.86
CA LYS A 158 1.49 32.51 11.75
C LYS A 158 2.42 32.45 12.98
N ASP A 159 1.87 32.08 14.12
CA ASP A 159 2.55 32.12 15.41
C ASP A 159 3.28 30.81 15.77
N ASN A 160 3.18 29.78 14.94
CA ASN A 160 3.90 28.54 15.16
C ASN A 160 5.40 28.72 14.87
N ILE A 161 6.21 28.49 15.88
CA ILE A 161 7.68 28.41 15.79
C ILE A 161 8.10 27.33 14.79
N GLN A 162 7.29 26.27 14.67
CA GLN A 162 7.50 25.17 13.73
C GLN A 162 7.04 25.55 12.33
N LYS A 163 7.99 25.60 11.41
CA LYS A 163 7.71 25.85 9.99
C LYS A 163 7.38 24.54 9.28
N HIS A 164 6.11 24.30 9.05
CA HIS A 164 5.66 23.15 8.26
C HIS A 164 6.13 23.28 6.81
N THR A 165 6.60 22.16 6.26
CA THR A 165 7.03 22.07 4.85
C THR A 165 5.89 21.66 3.95
N HIS A 166 5.01 20.81 4.47
CA HIS A 166 3.87 20.24 3.76
C HIS A 166 2.63 20.22 4.64
N CYS A 167 1.48 19.95 4.01
CA CYS A 167 0.20 19.73 4.68
C CYS A 167 -0.51 18.55 4.04
N GLU A 168 -1.18 17.74 4.85
CA GLU A 168 -2.01 16.64 4.35
C GLU A 168 -3.19 17.19 3.52
N ILE A 169 -3.57 16.44 2.49
CA ILE A 169 -4.76 16.75 1.68
C ILE A 169 -6.01 16.61 2.56
N HIS A 170 -6.08 15.55 3.36
CA HIS A 170 -7.14 15.31 4.32
C HIS A 170 -6.59 14.49 5.49
N PRO A 171 -7.05 14.69 6.73
CA PRO A 171 -6.60 13.90 7.87
C PRO A 171 -6.75 12.39 7.70
N SER A 172 -7.76 11.93 6.96
CA SER A 172 -7.99 10.50 6.69
C SER A 172 -6.90 9.84 5.82
N THR A 173 -6.00 10.62 5.21
CA THR A 173 -4.88 10.07 4.43
C THR A 173 -3.85 9.34 5.27
N ILE A 174 -3.90 9.47 6.59
CA ILE A 174 -3.08 8.66 7.51
C ILE A 174 -3.42 7.17 7.42
N PHE A 175 -4.64 6.83 7.02
CA PHE A 175 -5.09 5.45 6.90
C PHE A 175 -4.66 4.84 5.57
N GLY A 176 -4.24 3.56 5.62
CA GLY A 176 -4.07 2.73 4.44
C GLY A 176 -5.41 2.31 3.84
N ILE A 177 -5.36 1.48 2.79
CA ILE A 177 -6.57 0.99 2.11
C ILE A 177 -7.47 0.20 3.08
N LEU A 178 -6.88 -0.72 3.85
CA LEU A 178 -7.64 -1.55 4.80
C LEU A 178 -8.31 -0.73 5.89
N ALA A 179 -7.57 0.17 6.52
CA ALA A 179 -8.12 1.04 7.55
C ALA A 179 -9.17 2.01 6.99
N SER A 180 -9.06 2.43 5.74
CA SER A 180 -10.05 3.27 5.06
C SER A 180 -11.36 2.53 4.74
N CYS A 181 -11.38 1.22 4.84
CA CYS A 181 -12.60 0.40 4.71
C CYS A 181 -13.39 0.29 6.04
N ILE A 182 -12.83 0.75 7.15
CA ILE A 182 -13.50 0.74 8.45
C ILE A 182 -14.46 1.95 8.52
N PRO A 183 -15.77 1.73 8.71
CA PRO A 183 -16.70 2.82 8.91
C PRO A 183 -16.49 3.46 10.30
N PHE A 184 -16.51 4.79 10.37
CA PHE A 184 -16.32 5.55 11.61
C PHE A 184 -15.13 5.11 12.47
N PRO A 185 -13.91 5.06 11.92
CA PRO A 185 -12.75 4.58 12.67
C PRO A 185 -12.40 5.47 13.87
N GLU A 186 -12.81 6.74 13.84
CA GLU A 186 -12.63 7.70 14.94
C GLU A 186 -13.53 7.40 16.16
N HIS A 187 -14.57 6.57 16.01
CA HIS A 187 -15.42 6.10 17.10
C HIS A 187 -14.86 4.89 17.83
N ASN A 188 -13.82 4.27 17.29
CA ASN A 188 -13.17 3.10 17.87
C ASN A 188 -11.86 3.47 18.58
N GLN A 189 -11.44 2.64 19.50
CA GLN A 189 -10.08 2.70 20.00
C GLN A 189 -9.08 2.27 18.91
N SER A 190 -7.91 2.91 18.86
CA SER A 190 -6.90 2.62 17.84
C SER A 190 -6.48 1.14 17.75
N PRO A 191 -6.32 0.38 18.85
CA PRO A 191 -6.04 -1.05 18.78
C PRO A 191 -7.12 -1.85 18.04
N ARG A 192 -8.39 -1.47 18.18
CA ARG A 192 -9.51 -2.17 17.51
C ARG A 192 -9.51 -1.95 16.00
N ASN A 193 -9.14 -0.79 15.54
CA ASN A 193 -8.92 -0.54 14.12
C ASN A 193 -7.75 -1.38 13.57
N THR A 194 -6.69 -1.53 14.36
CA THR A 194 -5.54 -2.37 14.01
C THR A 194 -5.94 -3.85 13.91
N TYR A 195 -6.70 -4.36 14.88
CA TYR A 195 -7.21 -5.74 14.83
C TYR A 195 -8.13 -5.97 13.63
N GLN A 196 -9.01 -5.01 13.32
CA GLN A 196 -9.88 -5.13 12.14
C GLN A 196 -9.08 -5.16 10.84
N CYS A 197 -8.01 -4.38 10.72
CA CYS A 197 -7.11 -4.43 9.57
C CYS A 197 -6.42 -5.80 9.43
N ALA A 198 -6.06 -6.43 10.53
CA ALA A 198 -5.49 -7.78 10.52
C ALA A 198 -6.53 -8.84 10.15
N MET A 199 -7.73 -8.79 10.76
CA MET A 199 -8.81 -9.73 10.52
C MET A 199 -9.41 -9.62 9.11
N GLY A 200 -9.44 -8.43 8.53
CA GLY A 200 -9.91 -8.22 7.16
C GLY A 200 -9.12 -8.99 6.11
N LYS A 201 -7.85 -9.31 6.39
CA LYS A 201 -6.99 -10.16 5.54
C LYS A 201 -7.27 -11.65 5.69
N GLN A 202 -7.94 -12.05 6.75
CA GLN A 202 -8.24 -13.45 7.10
C GLN A 202 -9.73 -13.78 6.93
N ALA A 203 -10.52 -12.83 6.45
CA ALA A 203 -11.96 -13.02 6.23
C ALA A 203 -12.22 -13.98 5.09
N MET A 204 -13.21 -14.85 5.28
CA MET A 204 -13.75 -15.68 4.22
C MET A 204 -14.83 -14.89 3.46
N GLY A 205 -14.84 -15.08 2.14
CA GLY A 205 -15.82 -14.44 1.27
C GLY A 205 -15.62 -14.90 -0.16
N MET A 206 -15.85 -14.02 -1.10
CA MET A 206 -15.51 -14.22 -2.51
C MET A 206 -14.18 -13.51 -2.79
N PHE A 207 -13.07 -14.22 -2.76
CA PHE A 207 -11.73 -13.64 -2.91
C PHE A 207 -11.39 -13.22 -4.34
N ALA A 208 -12.02 -13.84 -5.34
CA ALA A 208 -11.90 -13.52 -6.76
C ALA A 208 -13.19 -13.88 -7.50
N SER A 209 -13.54 -13.13 -8.54
CA SER A 209 -14.74 -13.39 -9.34
C SER A 209 -14.62 -14.67 -10.18
N ASN A 210 -13.40 -15.07 -10.50
CA ASN A 210 -13.09 -16.25 -11.31
C ASN A 210 -12.55 -17.42 -10.49
N PHE A 211 -12.94 -17.55 -9.23
CA PHE A 211 -12.42 -18.57 -8.33
C PHE A 211 -12.58 -20.01 -8.86
N ASN A 212 -13.61 -20.28 -9.67
CA ASN A 212 -13.84 -21.59 -10.29
C ASN A 212 -12.77 -21.98 -11.34
N ASN A 213 -12.11 -20.98 -11.94
CA ASN A 213 -11.12 -21.18 -13.00
C ASN A 213 -9.68 -21.07 -12.51
N ARG A 214 -9.49 -20.83 -11.20
CA ARG A 214 -8.16 -20.66 -10.59
C ARG A 214 -7.63 -22.00 -10.11
N MET A 215 -6.32 -22.17 -10.23
CA MET A 215 -5.57 -23.33 -9.73
C MET A 215 -4.87 -23.01 -8.40
N ASP A 216 -5.65 -22.56 -7.43
CA ASP A 216 -5.13 -22.29 -6.07
C ASP A 216 -5.05 -23.61 -5.29
N LYS A 217 -3.98 -23.82 -4.54
CA LYS A 217 -3.79 -25.04 -3.74
C LYS A 217 -4.94 -25.23 -2.73
N THR A 218 -5.29 -24.16 -2.03
CA THR A 218 -6.43 -24.14 -1.12
C THR A 218 -7.13 -22.79 -1.22
N ALA A 219 -8.44 -22.82 -1.41
CA ALA A 219 -9.25 -21.62 -1.50
C ALA A 219 -10.54 -21.81 -0.68
N TYR A 220 -10.88 -20.79 0.11
CA TYR A 220 -12.08 -20.75 0.92
C TYR A 220 -13.07 -19.78 0.29
N VAL A 221 -14.26 -20.24 -0.03
CA VAL A 221 -15.31 -19.40 -0.60
C VAL A 221 -16.54 -19.51 0.28
N GLN A 222 -16.98 -18.40 0.85
CA GLN A 222 -18.20 -18.34 1.63
C GLN A 222 -19.42 -18.35 0.69
N THR A 223 -20.42 -19.14 1.04
CA THR A 223 -21.72 -19.14 0.40
C THR A 223 -22.56 -17.96 0.92
N TYR A 224 -23.44 -17.41 0.11
CA TYR A 224 -24.37 -16.33 0.52
C TYR A 224 -23.67 -15.10 1.11
N THR A 225 -22.59 -14.66 0.49
CA THR A 225 -21.92 -13.40 0.87
C THR A 225 -22.84 -12.19 0.65
N GLN A 226 -22.77 -11.23 1.56
CA GLN A 226 -23.58 -10.02 1.52
C GLN A 226 -22.68 -8.79 1.66
N ARG A 227 -23.09 -7.69 1.05
CA ARG A 227 -22.44 -6.40 1.25
C ARG A 227 -22.72 -5.91 2.68
N PRO A 228 -21.75 -5.22 3.32
CA PRO A 228 -21.99 -4.63 4.63
C PRO A 228 -23.09 -3.57 4.56
N LEU A 229 -23.83 -3.38 5.67
CA LEU A 229 -24.88 -2.35 5.77
C LEU A 229 -24.32 -0.93 5.65
N VAL A 230 -23.11 -0.72 6.16
CA VAL A 230 -22.41 0.56 6.11
C VAL A 230 -21.13 0.38 5.33
N ASP A 231 -20.93 1.22 4.33
CA ASP A 231 -19.73 1.20 3.51
C ASP A 231 -18.96 2.53 3.58
N THR A 232 -17.78 2.56 2.99
CA THR A 232 -16.96 3.75 2.86
C THR A 232 -16.73 4.10 1.38
N ARG A 233 -16.38 5.35 1.10
CA ARG A 233 -16.05 5.78 -0.27
C ARG A 233 -14.93 4.93 -0.88
N ILE A 234 -13.96 4.52 -0.07
CA ILE A 234 -12.84 3.70 -0.53
C ILE A 234 -13.31 2.31 -0.97
N MET A 235 -14.22 1.68 -0.22
CA MET A 235 -14.81 0.39 -0.62
C MET A 235 -15.47 0.47 -1.99
N ASN A 236 -16.15 1.57 -2.29
CA ASN A 236 -16.77 1.79 -3.59
C ASN A 236 -15.74 2.03 -4.70
N ILE A 237 -14.67 2.80 -4.44
CA ILE A 237 -13.60 3.08 -5.41
C ILE A 237 -12.85 1.81 -5.79
N ILE A 238 -12.52 0.95 -4.82
CA ILE A 238 -11.81 -0.32 -5.06
C ILE A 238 -12.74 -1.47 -5.48
N ASN A 239 -14.05 -1.21 -5.60
CA ASN A 239 -15.07 -2.20 -5.91
C ASN A 239 -15.15 -3.39 -4.93
N LEU A 240 -14.79 -3.18 -3.66
CA LEU A 240 -14.82 -4.24 -2.64
C LEU A 240 -16.24 -4.79 -2.44
N ASN A 241 -17.25 -3.96 -2.62
CA ASN A 241 -18.66 -4.35 -2.53
C ASN A 241 -19.10 -5.36 -3.61
N LYS A 242 -18.31 -5.56 -4.68
CA LYS A 242 -18.58 -6.58 -5.70
C LYS A 242 -18.07 -7.96 -5.32
N ILE A 243 -17.12 -8.04 -4.39
CA ILE A 243 -16.53 -9.27 -3.85
C ILE A 243 -16.62 -9.25 -2.32
N PRO A 244 -17.81 -9.28 -1.74
CA PRO A 244 -18.00 -9.16 -0.30
C PRO A 244 -17.40 -10.32 0.48
N SER A 245 -16.97 -10.05 1.71
CA SER A 245 -16.31 -11.01 2.61
C SER A 245 -17.08 -11.11 3.92
N GLY A 246 -18.24 -11.70 3.89
CA GLY A 246 -19.04 -11.90 5.09
C GLY A 246 -20.53 -11.87 4.83
N GLY A 247 -21.31 -11.86 5.89
CA GLY A 247 -22.77 -11.76 5.86
C GLY A 247 -23.28 -10.89 6.99
N SER A 248 -24.47 -10.33 6.80
CA SER A 248 -25.14 -9.54 7.83
C SER A 248 -25.79 -10.46 8.85
N VAL A 249 -25.55 -10.22 10.15
CA VAL A 249 -26.10 -11.00 11.26
C VAL A 249 -26.70 -10.08 12.30
N ILE A 250 -27.71 -10.61 13.03
CA ILE A 250 -28.26 -9.94 14.20
C ILE A 250 -27.47 -10.42 15.41
N VAL A 251 -26.87 -9.47 16.14
CA VAL A 251 -26.07 -9.75 17.33
C VAL A 251 -26.81 -9.23 18.57
N ALA A 252 -27.07 -10.12 19.52
CA ALA A 252 -27.55 -9.75 20.85
C ALA A 252 -26.36 -9.67 21.81
N ILE A 253 -26.15 -8.52 22.44
CA ILE A 253 -25.12 -8.32 23.45
C ILE A 253 -25.76 -8.51 24.82
N MET A 254 -25.61 -9.70 25.37
CA MET A 254 -26.21 -10.10 26.64
C MET A 254 -25.48 -11.26 27.28
N THR A 255 -25.64 -11.44 28.59
CA THR A 255 -25.27 -12.70 29.23
C THR A 255 -26.41 -13.69 29.03
N TYR A 256 -26.06 -14.91 28.57
CA TYR A 256 -27.04 -15.95 28.34
C TYR A 256 -26.47 -17.32 28.73
N SER A 257 -27.11 -18.01 29.68
CA SER A 257 -26.76 -19.36 30.17
C SER A 257 -25.33 -19.55 30.68
N GLY A 258 -24.48 -18.53 30.70
CA GLY A 258 -23.09 -18.59 31.12
C GLY A 258 -22.11 -19.20 30.10
N PHE A 259 -22.60 -19.69 28.95
CA PHE A 259 -21.73 -20.28 27.90
C PHE A 259 -21.10 -19.25 26.96
N ASN A 260 -21.43 -17.97 27.10
CA ASN A 260 -20.86 -16.88 26.31
C ASN A 260 -19.92 -15.97 27.16
N GLN A 261 -19.22 -16.56 28.13
CA GLN A 261 -18.23 -15.86 28.93
C GLN A 261 -16.93 -15.61 28.13
N GLU A 262 -16.22 -14.55 28.49
CA GLU A 262 -14.98 -14.12 27.83
C GLU A 262 -15.16 -13.91 26.31
N ASP A 263 -14.42 -14.62 25.50
CA ASP A 263 -14.46 -14.54 24.03
C ASP A 263 -15.43 -15.56 23.39
N SER A 264 -16.22 -16.25 24.20
CA SER A 264 -17.17 -17.27 23.70
C SER A 264 -18.40 -16.63 23.06
N ILE A 265 -18.87 -17.25 21.98
CA ILE A 265 -20.02 -16.80 21.20
C ILE A 265 -21.02 -17.94 21.09
N ILE A 266 -22.30 -17.64 21.25
CA ILE A 266 -23.41 -18.58 21.06
C ILE A 266 -24.08 -18.30 19.72
N PHE A 267 -24.24 -19.31 18.91
CA PHE A 267 -24.96 -19.24 17.63
C PHE A 267 -26.34 -19.87 17.74
N ASN A 268 -27.27 -19.31 16.96
CA ASN A 268 -28.55 -19.97 16.75
C ASN A 268 -28.35 -21.17 15.82
N LYS A 269 -28.68 -22.38 16.30
CA LYS A 269 -28.52 -23.63 15.56
C LYS A 269 -29.29 -23.65 14.26
N ASP A 270 -30.57 -23.23 14.30
CA ASP A 270 -31.42 -23.23 13.11
C ASP A 270 -30.89 -22.31 12.01
N SER A 271 -30.21 -21.22 12.39
CA SER A 271 -29.57 -20.33 11.43
C SER A 271 -28.35 -20.98 10.77
N VAL A 272 -27.56 -21.74 11.55
CA VAL A 272 -26.42 -22.50 11.04
C VAL A 272 -26.91 -23.63 10.12
N ASP A 273 -27.94 -24.34 10.52
CA ASP A 273 -28.52 -25.42 9.72
C ASP A 273 -29.11 -24.91 8.38
N ARG A 274 -29.56 -23.66 8.34
CA ARG A 274 -30.00 -22.98 7.10
C ARG A 274 -28.85 -22.42 6.26
N GLY A 275 -27.59 -22.57 6.69
CA GLY A 275 -26.43 -22.19 5.92
C GLY A 275 -25.73 -20.90 6.36
N LEU A 276 -25.97 -20.39 7.57
CA LEU A 276 -25.23 -19.26 8.10
C LEU A 276 -23.73 -19.62 8.15
N PHE A 277 -22.88 -18.77 7.55
CA PHE A 277 -21.43 -18.97 7.43
C PHE A 277 -20.99 -20.26 6.72
N SER A 278 -21.87 -20.89 5.97
CA SER A 278 -21.49 -22.04 5.15
C SER A 278 -20.40 -21.62 4.14
N ALA A 279 -19.38 -22.43 4.00
CA ALA A 279 -18.27 -22.18 3.09
C ALA A 279 -17.88 -23.46 2.33
N THR A 280 -17.38 -23.29 1.13
CA THR A 280 -16.82 -24.37 0.31
C THR A 280 -15.30 -24.21 0.28
N ILE A 281 -14.61 -25.30 0.56
CA ILE A 281 -13.15 -25.35 0.48
C ILE A 281 -12.80 -26.04 -0.84
N TYR A 282 -12.08 -25.32 -1.70
CA TYR A 282 -11.52 -25.86 -2.93
C TYR A 282 -10.09 -26.28 -2.65
N HIS A 283 -9.79 -27.54 -2.93
CA HIS A 283 -8.44 -28.07 -2.82
C HIS A 283 -7.99 -28.57 -4.19
N THR A 284 -6.85 -28.08 -4.65
CA THR A 284 -6.29 -28.48 -5.95
C THR A 284 -4.98 -29.22 -5.71
N GLU A 285 -4.93 -30.45 -6.19
CA GLU A 285 -3.69 -31.21 -6.26
C GLU A 285 -3.16 -31.17 -7.69
N LYS A 286 -1.87 -30.93 -7.83
CA LYS A 286 -1.14 -30.96 -9.10
C LYS A 286 -0.02 -31.97 -8.99
N ASP A 287 0.01 -32.92 -9.90
CA ASP A 287 1.08 -33.89 -10.02
C ASP A 287 1.53 -34.02 -11.46
N GLU A 288 2.76 -34.45 -11.68
CA GLU A 288 3.36 -34.64 -13.02
C GLU A 288 3.98 -36.02 -13.09
N ASP A 289 3.70 -36.73 -14.18
CA ASP A 289 4.38 -38.02 -14.47
C ASP A 289 5.84 -37.73 -14.80
N LYS A 290 6.76 -38.38 -14.10
CA LYS A 290 8.21 -38.16 -14.25
C LYS A 290 8.88 -39.37 -14.87
N LYS A 291 9.90 -39.12 -15.69
CA LYS A 291 10.84 -40.14 -16.12
C LYS A 291 12.00 -40.25 -15.12
N ILE A 292 12.15 -41.42 -14.51
CA ILE A 292 13.16 -41.65 -13.49
C ILE A 292 14.08 -42.79 -14.02
N GLN A 293 15.34 -42.47 -14.39
CA GLN A 293 16.39 -43.43 -14.76
C GLN A 293 15.99 -44.49 -15.81
N GLY A 294 15.14 -44.13 -16.78
CA GLY A 294 14.69 -45.02 -17.82
C GLY A 294 13.28 -45.60 -17.61
N ASP A 295 12.74 -45.48 -16.43
CA ASP A 295 11.36 -45.83 -16.13
C ASP A 295 10.42 -44.62 -16.25
N GLU A 296 9.18 -44.86 -16.60
CA GLU A 296 8.12 -43.84 -16.66
C GLU A 296 7.12 -44.06 -15.53
N GLU A 297 6.81 -43.00 -14.78
CA GLU A 297 5.70 -43.01 -13.84
C GLU A 297 4.38 -42.97 -14.63
N ILE A 298 3.48 -43.91 -14.35
CA ILE A 298 2.18 -43.95 -14.99
C ILE A 298 1.10 -43.93 -13.90
N ARG A 299 0.15 -43.04 -14.07
CA ARG A 299 -1.02 -42.98 -13.20
C ARG A 299 -1.90 -44.22 -13.43
N CYS A 300 -2.14 -44.97 -12.38
CA CYS A 300 -2.99 -46.15 -12.44
C CYS A 300 -3.87 -46.30 -11.20
N LYS A 301 -5.01 -46.95 -11.35
CA LYS A 301 -5.84 -47.31 -10.21
C LYS A 301 -5.12 -48.40 -9.41
N PRO A 302 -4.91 -48.21 -8.08
CA PRO A 302 -4.22 -49.20 -7.26
C PRO A 302 -4.93 -50.55 -7.28
N ASP A 303 -4.12 -51.64 -7.34
CA ASP A 303 -4.65 -53.00 -7.29
C ASP A 303 -5.26 -53.27 -5.92
N LYS A 304 -6.49 -53.82 -5.92
CA LYS A 304 -7.23 -54.18 -4.69
C LYS A 304 -6.48 -55.18 -3.82
N VAL A 305 -5.65 -56.03 -4.40
CA VAL A 305 -4.87 -57.04 -3.66
C VAL A 305 -3.74 -56.35 -2.90
N LYS A 306 -3.05 -55.36 -3.52
CA LYS A 306 -1.94 -54.64 -2.91
C LYS A 306 -2.42 -53.65 -1.82
N THR A 307 -3.64 -53.17 -1.89
CA THR A 307 -4.22 -52.23 -0.93
C THR A 307 -4.98 -52.94 0.21
N LYS A 308 -5.04 -54.27 0.19
CA LYS A 308 -5.69 -55.07 1.23
C LYS A 308 -5.01 -54.85 2.59
N GLY A 309 -5.76 -54.37 3.56
CA GLY A 309 -5.26 -54.08 4.90
C GLY A 309 -4.80 -52.61 5.14
N MET A 310 -4.77 -51.78 4.13
CA MET A 310 -4.56 -50.34 4.31
C MET A 310 -5.82 -49.70 4.88
N LYS A 311 -5.67 -49.03 6.04
CA LYS A 311 -6.76 -48.27 6.64
C LYS A 311 -6.98 -47.01 5.79
N PHE A 312 -8.25 -46.68 5.54
CA PHE A 312 -8.67 -45.47 4.78
C PHE A 312 -8.35 -45.47 3.28
N ALA A 313 -7.86 -46.56 2.69
CA ALA A 313 -7.63 -46.70 1.25
C ALA A 313 -8.94 -46.98 0.51
N ASN A 314 -9.63 -45.93 0.05
CA ASN A 314 -10.83 -46.05 -0.78
C ASN A 314 -10.55 -45.41 -2.15
N TYR A 315 -10.39 -46.26 -3.17
CA TYR A 315 -10.10 -45.85 -4.54
C TYR A 315 -11.28 -46.01 -5.49
N ASP A 316 -12.48 -46.25 -4.97
CA ASP A 316 -13.66 -46.52 -5.79
C ASP A 316 -14.13 -45.30 -6.60
N LYS A 317 -13.79 -44.09 -6.12
CA LYS A 317 -14.11 -42.84 -6.80
C LYS A 317 -13.19 -42.52 -7.99
N LEU A 318 -12.06 -43.24 -8.14
CA LEU A 318 -11.16 -43.01 -9.24
C LEU A 318 -11.76 -43.54 -10.55
N ASN A 319 -11.73 -42.74 -11.60
CA ASN A 319 -12.08 -43.13 -12.96
C ASN A 319 -10.98 -44.00 -13.60
N ASN A 320 -11.18 -44.43 -14.85
CA ASN A 320 -10.18 -45.21 -15.58
C ASN A 320 -8.87 -44.49 -15.86
N LEU A 321 -8.85 -43.17 -15.76
CA LEU A 321 -7.66 -42.33 -15.89
C LEU A 321 -7.01 -42.01 -14.52
N SER A 322 -7.46 -42.71 -13.47
CA SER A 322 -6.99 -42.52 -12.08
C SER A 322 -7.17 -41.09 -11.52
N LEU A 323 -8.19 -40.40 -11.99
CA LEU A 323 -8.61 -39.07 -11.54
C LEU A 323 -9.92 -39.18 -10.74
N ILE A 324 -10.10 -38.23 -9.80
CA ILE A 324 -11.33 -38.10 -8.99
C ILE A 324 -12.36 -37.25 -9.72
#